data_f83a46ffe57caf0f35edb7ea37cd9ed3
#
_entry.id   f83a46ffe57caf0f35edb7ea37cd9ed3
#
_cell.length_a   1.000
_cell.length_b   1.000
_cell.length_c   1.000
_cell.angle_alpha   90.00
_cell.angle_beta   90.00
_cell.angle_gamma   90.00
#
_symmetry.space_group_name_H-M   'P 1'
#
loop_
_entity.id
_entity.type
_entity.pdbx_description
1 polymer ?
#
loop_
_entity_poly.entity_id
_entity_poly.type
_entity_poly.pdbx_seq_one_letter_code
_entity_poly.pdbx_strand_id
1 'polypeptide(L)'
;MRLYKPDVVCKARFLMLKKMLSFLGLPLLLLAGCATSFTNLTPKQQTRNANNLYPVEVAFTSSAQALRWDSIKPQIMSGNEYYTMRPTLMMTNRWEGLVPVAPGANAVHYRYKFDYQVNSFGAPKSDSALSPEYTLRITDK
;
A
#
# COMPACT_ATOMS: atom_id res chain seq x y z
N MET A 1 -58.02 -44.33 -2.95
CA MET A 1 -57.93 -42.84 -2.86
C MET A 1 -56.58 -42.48 -2.23
N ARG A 2 -55.54 -42.17 -3.02
CA ARG A 2 -54.19 -41.83 -2.50
C ARG A 2 -54.07 -40.32 -2.46
N LEU A 3 -53.88 -39.78 -1.27
CA LEU A 3 -53.62 -38.35 -1.03
C LEU A 3 -52.18 -38.07 -1.47
N TYR A 4 -52.01 -37.23 -2.48
CA TYR A 4 -50.75 -36.69 -2.93
C TYR A 4 -50.30 -35.57 -2.01
N LYS A 5 -49.12 -35.70 -1.38
CA LYS A 5 -48.49 -34.65 -0.56
C LYS A 5 -47.59 -33.78 -1.41
N PRO A 6 -47.89 -32.51 -1.61
CA PRO A 6 -47.07 -31.61 -2.46
C PRO A 6 -45.87 -30.93 -1.78
N ASP A 7 -45.53 -31.26 -0.52
CA ASP A 7 -44.66 -30.41 0.30
C ASP A 7 -43.14 -30.69 0.21
N VAL A 8 -42.74 -31.78 -0.49
CA VAL A 8 -41.31 -32.20 -0.47
C VAL A 8 -40.50 -31.54 -1.60
N VAL A 9 -41.14 -31.13 -2.69
CA VAL A 9 -40.41 -30.59 -3.88
C VAL A 9 -39.98 -29.13 -3.71
N CYS A 10 -40.74 -28.36 -2.92
CA CYS A 10 -40.45 -26.91 -2.75
C CYS A 10 -39.25 -26.67 -1.83
N LYS A 11 -39.03 -27.51 -0.80
CA LYS A 11 -37.90 -27.37 0.13
C LYS A 11 -36.54 -27.68 -0.53
N ALA A 12 -36.48 -28.65 -1.43
CA ALA A 12 -35.24 -29.02 -2.09
C ALA A 12 -34.73 -27.94 -3.06
N ARG A 13 -35.63 -27.25 -3.78
CA ARG A 13 -35.25 -26.10 -4.66
C ARG A 13 -34.74 -24.89 -3.93
N PHE A 14 -35.28 -24.60 -2.74
CA PHE A 14 -34.84 -23.43 -1.94
C PHE A 14 -33.47 -23.63 -1.29
N LEU A 15 -33.11 -24.85 -0.91
CA LEU A 15 -31.79 -25.19 -0.37
C LEU A 15 -30.69 -25.18 -1.44
N MET A 16 -30.99 -25.59 -2.67
CA MET A 16 -30.02 -25.52 -3.77
C MET A 16 -29.75 -24.07 -4.20
N LEU A 17 -30.76 -23.21 -4.19
CA LEU A 17 -30.61 -21.80 -4.54
C LEU A 17 -29.73 -21.05 -3.52
N LYS A 18 -29.85 -21.35 -2.21
CA LYS A 18 -28.98 -20.78 -1.17
C LYS A 18 -27.53 -21.25 -1.28
N LYS A 19 -27.28 -22.49 -1.68
CA LYS A 19 -25.92 -23.02 -1.88
C LYS A 19 -25.27 -22.45 -3.14
N MET A 20 -26.01 -22.19 -4.21
CA MET A 20 -25.48 -21.54 -5.40
C MET A 20 -25.15 -20.05 -5.18
N LEU A 21 -25.92 -19.33 -4.37
CA LEU A 21 -25.65 -17.92 -4.06
C LEU A 21 -24.42 -17.75 -3.17
N SER A 22 -24.12 -18.73 -2.30
CA SER A 22 -22.91 -18.72 -1.46
C SER A 22 -21.62 -18.95 -2.26
N PHE A 23 -21.70 -19.67 -3.38
CA PHE A 23 -20.55 -19.95 -4.23
C PHE A 23 -20.21 -18.81 -5.20
N LEU A 24 -21.19 -17.95 -5.52
CA LEU A 24 -21.00 -16.81 -6.42
C LEU A 24 -20.39 -15.58 -5.72
N GLY A 25 -20.50 -15.48 -4.39
CA GLY A 25 -19.93 -14.38 -3.60
C GLY A 25 -18.44 -14.53 -3.27
N LEU A 26 -17.88 -15.75 -3.30
CA LEU A 26 -16.50 -16.01 -2.91
C LEU A 26 -15.43 -15.56 -3.93
N PRO A 27 -15.63 -15.65 -5.26
CA PRO A 27 -14.60 -15.24 -6.22
C PRO A 27 -14.48 -13.71 -6.37
N LEU A 28 -15.45 -12.92 -5.91
CA LEU A 28 -15.42 -11.45 -6.04
C LEU A 28 -14.46 -10.76 -5.06
N LEU A 29 -14.08 -11.44 -3.99
CA LEU A 29 -13.14 -10.93 -2.97
C LEU A 29 -11.65 -11.08 -3.35
N LEU A 30 -11.33 -11.82 -4.41
CA LEU A 30 -9.95 -12.08 -4.82
C LEU A 30 -9.38 -11.05 -5.82
N LEU A 31 -10.15 -10.05 -6.24
CA LEU A 31 -9.74 -9.07 -7.25
C LEU A 31 -9.19 -7.76 -6.67
N ALA A 32 -9.06 -7.64 -5.35
CA ALA A 32 -8.37 -6.51 -4.73
C ALA A 32 -6.85 -6.74 -4.72
N GLY A 33 -6.25 -6.92 -5.89
CA GLY A 33 -4.81 -6.86 -6.05
C GLY A 33 -4.36 -5.41 -5.85
N CYS A 34 -3.52 -5.14 -4.84
CA CYS A 34 -2.87 -3.85 -4.72
C CYS A 34 -2.06 -3.57 -5.98
N ALA A 35 -2.50 -2.60 -6.78
CA ALA A 35 -1.81 -2.19 -8.00
C ALA A 35 -0.41 -1.61 -7.72
N THR A 36 -0.14 -1.21 -6.48
CA THR A 36 1.11 -0.61 -6.04
C THR A 36 1.60 -1.24 -4.74
N SER A 37 2.91 -1.35 -4.57
CA SER A 37 3.51 -1.82 -3.32
C SER A 37 4.80 -1.06 -2.97
N PHE A 38 5.05 -0.96 -1.65
CA PHE A 38 6.25 -0.35 -1.07
C PHE A 38 7.09 -1.42 -0.38
N THR A 39 8.38 -1.45 -0.67
CA THR A 39 9.35 -2.25 0.07
C THR A 39 10.30 -1.31 0.80
N ASN A 40 10.23 -1.28 2.12
CA ASN A 40 11.14 -0.48 2.93
C ASN A 40 12.54 -1.11 2.91
N LEU A 41 13.51 -0.36 2.44
CA LEU A 41 14.92 -0.78 2.35
C LEU A 41 15.76 -0.20 3.50
N THR A 42 15.16 0.65 4.33
CA THR A 42 15.81 1.28 5.47
C THR A 42 16.14 0.25 6.55
N PRO A 43 17.35 0.23 7.10
CA PRO A 43 17.68 -0.56 8.27
C PRO A 43 16.75 -0.23 9.45
N LYS A 44 16.32 -1.24 10.21
CA LYS A 44 15.42 -1.06 11.36
C LYS A 44 16.04 -0.24 12.49
N GLN A 45 17.36 -0.13 12.53
CA GLN A 45 18.12 0.59 13.54
C GLN A 45 19.23 1.38 12.88
N GLN A 46 19.48 2.59 13.39
CA GLN A 46 20.60 3.42 12.99
C GLN A 46 21.25 4.06 14.24
N THR A 47 22.55 4.27 14.19
CA THR A 47 23.28 4.91 15.28
C THR A 47 22.98 6.40 15.33
N ARG A 48 22.83 6.94 16.55
CA ARG A 48 22.61 8.37 16.77
C ARG A 48 23.70 9.21 16.12
N ASN A 49 23.28 10.20 15.37
CA ASN A 49 24.17 11.16 14.71
C ASN A 49 23.93 12.59 15.22
N ALA A 50 24.93 13.45 15.04
CA ALA A 50 24.89 14.82 15.52
C ALA A 50 23.83 15.70 14.82
N ASN A 51 23.45 15.35 13.58
CA ASN A 51 22.54 16.15 12.76
C ASN A 51 21.06 15.78 12.98
N ASN A 52 20.78 14.68 13.70
CA ASN A 52 19.44 14.15 13.90
C ASN A 52 18.65 13.90 12.58
N LEU A 53 19.35 13.71 11.47
CA LEU A 53 18.79 13.39 10.16
C LEU A 53 19.21 11.97 9.77
N TYR A 54 18.23 11.13 9.50
CA TYR A 54 18.47 9.71 9.26
C TYR A 54 18.03 9.32 7.85
N PRO A 55 18.93 8.67 7.06
CA PRO A 55 18.60 8.25 5.71
C PRO A 55 17.59 7.12 5.73
N VAL A 56 16.59 7.23 4.88
CA VAL A 56 15.59 6.21 4.61
C VAL A 56 15.48 5.97 3.11
N GLU A 57 15.23 4.73 2.73
CA GLU A 57 15.15 4.29 1.35
C GLU A 57 13.95 3.37 1.15
N VAL A 58 13.31 3.49 -0.02
CA VAL A 58 12.15 2.70 -0.41
C VAL A 58 12.23 2.28 -1.86
N ALA A 59 11.83 1.04 -2.14
CA ALA A 59 11.49 0.60 -3.47
C ALA A 59 9.95 0.66 -3.65
N PHE A 60 9.52 1.22 -4.78
CA PHE A 60 8.13 1.30 -5.17
C PHE A 60 7.92 0.47 -6.43
N THR A 61 6.91 -0.38 -6.42
CA THR A 61 6.51 -1.18 -7.58
C THR A 61 5.04 -0.97 -7.87
N SER A 62 4.70 -0.98 -9.16
CA SER A 62 3.33 -0.86 -9.62
C SER A 62 3.08 -1.86 -10.74
N SER A 63 1.96 -2.55 -10.67
CA SER A 63 1.44 -3.38 -11.75
C SER A 63 0.62 -2.58 -12.79
N ALA A 64 0.35 -1.30 -12.49
CA ALA A 64 -0.41 -0.43 -13.40
C ALA A 64 0.48 -0.01 -14.58
N GLN A 65 0.23 -0.59 -15.76
CA GLN A 65 0.94 -0.24 -17.00
C GLN A 65 0.72 1.22 -17.42
N ALA A 66 -0.35 1.83 -16.94
CA ALA A 66 -0.69 3.23 -17.24
C ALA A 66 0.01 4.24 -16.32
N LEU A 67 0.81 3.81 -15.34
CA LEU A 67 1.55 4.69 -14.44
C LEU A 67 2.60 5.50 -15.20
N ARG A 68 2.57 6.81 -15.00
CA ARG A 68 3.60 7.73 -15.50
C ARG A 68 4.71 7.86 -14.46
N TRP A 69 5.81 7.18 -14.66
CA TRP A 69 6.96 7.15 -13.75
C TRP A 69 7.61 8.52 -13.55
N ASP A 70 7.59 9.35 -14.58
CA ASP A 70 8.09 10.74 -14.59
C ASP A 70 7.25 11.71 -13.74
N SER A 71 6.02 11.31 -13.43
CA SER A 71 5.10 12.12 -12.64
C SER A 71 5.16 11.85 -11.13
N ILE A 72 5.94 10.87 -10.69
CA ILE A 72 6.01 10.47 -9.28
C ILE A 72 6.62 11.59 -8.43
N LYS A 73 5.89 11.99 -7.39
CA LYS A 73 6.30 12.94 -6.35
C LYS A 73 6.45 12.18 -5.04
N PRO A 74 7.64 11.66 -4.73
CA PRO A 74 7.86 10.83 -3.55
C PRO A 74 8.05 11.70 -2.32
N GLN A 75 7.39 11.35 -1.22
CA GLN A 75 7.46 12.05 0.05
C GLN A 75 7.52 11.06 1.21
N ILE A 76 8.20 11.46 2.27
CA ILE A 76 8.15 10.82 3.58
C ILE A 76 7.19 11.63 4.44
N MET A 77 6.25 10.97 5.07
CA MET A 77 5.34 11.55 6.05
C MET A 77 5.74 11.10 7.45
N SER A 78 6.08 12.03 8.33
CA SER A 78 6.37 11.77 9.74
C SER A 78 5.56 12.74 10.60
N GLY A 79 4.63 12.22 11.38
CA GLY A 79 3.62 13.03 12.04
C GLY A 79 2.77 13.80 11.03
N ASN A 80 2.76 15.12 11.11
CA ASN A 80 2.04 16.02 10.20
C ASN A 80 2.97 16.68 9.15
N GLU A 81 4.22 16.28 9.08
CA GLU A 81 5.21 16.89 8.19
C GLU A 81 5.54 15.98 7.01
N TYR A 82 5.88 16.62 5.88
CA TYR A 82 6.24 15.94 4.63
C TYR A 82 7.64 16.34 4.20
N TYR A 83 8.47 15.34 3.90
CA TYR A 83 9.85 15.52 3.45
C TYR A 83 10.00 14.95 2.05
N THR A 84 10.53 15.74 1.13
CA THR A 84 10.74 15.31 -0.26
C THR A 84 11.83 14.25 -0.34
N MET A 85 11.64 13.27 -1.19
CA MET A 85 12.63 12.26 -1.55
C MET A 85 13.21 12.53 -2.94
N ARG A 86 14.37 11.97 -3.20
CA ARG A 86 15.03 11.99 -4.50
C ARG A 86 15.20 10.56 -5.05
N PRO A 87 15.25 10.38 -6.36
CA PRO A 87 15.59 9.09 -6.94
C PRO A 87 16.99 8.65 -6.51
N THR A 88 17.14 7.37 -6.16
CA THR A 88 18.45 6.77 -5.90
C THR A 88 19.21 6.64 -7.23
N LEU A 89 20.46 7.05 -7.25
CA LEU A 89 21.30 7.02 -8.45
C LEU A 89 21.33 5.61 -9.07
N MET A 90 21.18 5.55 -10.40
CA MET A 90 21.21 4.32 -11.20
C MET A 90 20.09 3.31 -10.90
N MET A 91 19.09 3.69 -10.13
CA MET A 91 17.93 2.84 -9.79
C MET A 91 16.64 3.47 -10.30
N THR A 92 15.83 2.70 -11.02
CA THR A 92 14.60 3.21 -11.65
C THR A 92 13.40 3.25 -10.75
N ASN A 93 13.41 2.46 -9.67
CA ASN A 93 12.26 2.26 -8.78
C ASN A 93 12.58 2.48 -7.30
N ARG A 94 13.67 3.19 -6.99
CA ARG A 94 14.11 3.49 -5.63
C ARG A 94 14.22 4.97 -5.38
N TRP A 95 13.87 5.36 -4.17
CA TRP A 95 13.94 6.73 -3.69
C TRP A 95 14.52 6.77 -2.30
N GLU A 96 15.32 7.79 -2.05
CA GLU A 96 15.98 8.04 -0.77
C GLU A 96 15.62 9.42 -0.24
N GLY A 97 15.61 9.57 1.07
CA GLY A 97 15.35 10.83 1.74
C GLY A 97 15.88 10.84 3.16
N LEU A 98 15.69 11.94 3.85
CA LEU A 98 16.12 12.12 5.24
C LEU A 98 14.89 12.35 6.12
N VAL A 99 14.83 11.64 7.24
CA VAL A 99 13.81 11.83 8.28
C VAL A 99 14.48 12.51 9.47
N PRO A 100 14.01 13.69 9.91
CA PRO A 100 14.47 14.30 11.15
C PRO A 100 13.89 13.55 12.34
N VAL A 101 14.71 13.39 13.36
CA VAL A 101 14.31 12.80 14.65
C VAL A 101 14.56 13.82 15.73
N ALA A 102 13.59 14.01 16.62
CA ALA A 102 13.75 14.95 17.73
C ALA A 102 14.97 14.58 18.60
N PRO A 103 15.75 15.56 19.06
CA PRO A 103 16.88 15.29 19.94
C PRO A 103 16.46 14.45 21.15
N GLY A 104 17.20 13.37 21.42
CA GLY A 104 16.90 12.45 22.52
C GLY A 104 15.81 11.41 22.25
N ALA A 105 15.09 11.48 21.14
CA ALA A 105 14.14 10.43 20.77
C ALA A 105 14.89 9.16 20.31
N ASN A 106 14.36 8.01 20.70
CA ASN A 106 14.94 6.70 20.40
C ASN A 106 14.21 5.98 19.26
N ALA A 107 13.15 6.58 18.71
CA ALA A 107 12.41 6.05 17.57
C ALA A 107 11.69 7.17 16.83
N VAL A 108 11.44 6.93 15.53
CA VAL A 108 10.59 7.75 14.70
C VAL A 108 9.68 6.85 13.88
N HIS A 109 8.41 7.25 13.76
CA HIS A 109 7.41 6.61 12.93
C HIS A 109 7.24 7.40 11.64
N TYR A 110 7.20 6.71 10.51
CA TYR A 110 7.08 7.36 9.22
C TYR A 110 6.38 6.46 8.21
N ARG A 111 5.89 7.08 7.14
CA ARG A 111 5.28 6.42 5.97
C ARG A 111 5.83 7.05 4.70
N TYR A 112 5.75 6.31 3.61
CA TYR A 112 6.00 6.86 2.27
C TYR A 112 4.67 7.20 1.61
N LYS A 113 4.59 8.40 1.04
CA LYS A 113 3.45 8.88 0.25
C LYS A 113 3.95 9.25 -1.14
N PHE A 114 3.39 8.62 -2.15
CA PHE A 114 3.74 8.88 -3.53
C PHE A 114 2.50 9.38 -4.26
N ASP A 115 2.55 10.62 -4.75
CA ASP A 115 1.54 11.17 -5.65
C ASP A 115 2.04 10.99 -7.09
N TYR A 116 1.18 10.55 -8.00
CA TYR A 116 1.53 10.25 -9.37
C TYR A 116 0.35 10.43 -10.33
N GLN A 117 0.60 10.31 -11.62
CA GLN A 117 -0.43 10.32 -12.64
C GLN A 117 -0.51 8.97 -13.36
N VAL A 118 -1.71 8.61 -13.76
CA VAL A 118 -1.99 7.46 -14.62
C VAL A 118 -2.59 7.94 -15.93
N ASN A 119 -2.19 7.33 -17.05
CA ASN A 119 -2.81 7.59 -18.33
C ASN A 119 -4.26 7.09 -18.31
N SER A 120 -5.17 7.89 -18.81
CA SER A 120 -6.57 7.52 -18.97
C SER A 120 -7.08 8.06 -20.31
N PHE A 121 -8.28 7.64 -20.72
CA PHE A 121 -8.92 8.19 -21.90
C PHE A 121 -9.16 9.70 -21.69
N GLY A 122 -8.48 10.55 -22.46
CA GLY A 122 -8.49 12.01 -22.32
C GLY A 122 -7.29 12.54 -21.55
N ALA A 123 -7.51 13.25 -20.44
CA ALA A 123 -6.43 13.82 -19.62
C ALA A 123 -5.87 12.80 -18.60
N PRO A 124 -4.57 12.88 -18.26
CA PRO A 124 -4.00 12.09 -17.17
C PRO A 124 -4.76 12.30 -15.86
N LYS A 125 -4.98 11.23 -15.10
CA LYS A 125 -5.66 11.24 -13.83
C LYS A 125 -4.66 11.17 -12.68
N SER A 126 -4.81 12.05 -11.68
CA SER A 126 -3.99 12.02 -10.47
C SER A 126 -4.44 10.91 -9.53
N ASP A 127 -3.49 10.23 -8.92
CA ASP A 127 -3.69 9.19 -7.93
C ASP A 127 -2.57 9.25 -6.88
N SER A 128 -2.72 8.54 -5.78
CA SER A 128 -1.72 8.49 -4.72
C SER A 128 -1.65 7.12 -4.06
N ALA A 129 -0.47 6.75 -3.58
CA ALA A 129 -0.24 5.56 -2.79
C ALA A 129 0.40 5.92 -1.46
N LEU A 130 -0.04 5.24 -0.39
CA LEU A 130 0.48 5.39 0.96
C LEU A 130 0.97 4.03 1.46
N SER A 131 2.20 4.00 1.99
CA SER A 131 2.77 2.78 2.57
C SER A 131 2.18 2.45 3.95
N PRO A 132 2.39 1.23 4.44
CA PRO A 132 2.28 0.95 5.87
C PRO A 132 3.19 1.88 6.69
N GLU A 133 2.93 1.95 7.99
CA GLU A 133 3.80 2.66 8.91
C GLU A 133 5.06 1.85 9.23
N TYR A 134 6.21 2.53 9.20
CA TYR A 134 7.50 1.98 9.56
C TYR A 134 8.04 2.69 10.80
N THR A 135 8.86 1.96 11.57
CA THR A 135 9.54 2.51 12.75
C THR A 135 11.04 2.37 12.55
N LEU A 136 11.75 3.48 12.62
CA LEU A 136 13.20 3.53 12.70
C LEU A 136 13.61 3.71 14.16
N ARG A 137 14.45 2.83 14.68
CA ARG A 137 15.01 2.92 16.03
C ARG A 137 16.38 3.60 15.97
N ILE A 138 16.61 4.50 16.92
CA ILE A 138 17.88 5.20 17.09
C ILE A 138 18.57 4.63 18.32
N THR A 139 19.78 4.12 18.14
CA THR A 139 20.58 3.53 19.21
C THR A 139 21.82 4.37 19.47
N ASP A 140 22.16 4.52 20.72
CA ASP A 140 23.45 5.10 21.11
C ASP A 140 24.58 4.09 20.85
N LYS A 141 25.80 4.58 20.63
CA LYS A 141 27.00 3.75 20.47
C LYS A 141 27.38 3.10 21.77
#